data_5edfde5a129988d7cb30eefaf4045e35
#
_entry.id   5edfde5a129988d7cb30eefaf4045e35
#
_cell.length_a   1.000
_cell.length_b   1.000
_cell.length_c   1.000
_cell.angle_alpha   90.00
_cell.angle_beta   90.00
_cell.angle_gamma   90.00
#
_symmetry.space_group_name_H-M   'P 1'
#
loop_
_entity.id
_entity.type
_entity.pdbx_description
1 polymer ?
#
loop_
_entity_poly.entity_id
_entity_poly.type
_entity_poly.pdbx_seq_one_letter_code
_entity_poly.pdbx_strand_id
1 'polypeptide(L)'
;MPVAGVDIGSVAAKAVIFDPQSRSLLGKAVLPTGWNAREAGEKALAAACADAGGIAASRIVGTGYGRISLPFADKVVTEITCHARGAVHLFPGTGVVLDIGGQDSKVISTASDGSVQDFLMNDKCAAGTGRFLLVLSGILGMELAELGEAAGRGKPAAISSMCAVFVETEIIGLLARGTPPADIAAGVFRSIARRMRGLAARIPLRGECTFTGGLATSPSFSRLLSEELGVPVNVPEYPQLVGAIGAALIAARI
;
A
#
# COMPACT_ATOMS: atom_id res chain seq x y z
N MET A 1 -19.76 9.26 -17.86
CA MET A 1 -18.48 9.22 -18.59
C MET A 1 -17.42 8.67 -17.66
N PRO A 2 -16.49 7.81 -18.13
CA PRO A 2 -15.40 7.29 -17.33
C PRO A 2 -14.49 8.38 -16.78
N VAL A 3 -13.94 8.14 -15.60
CA VAL A 3 -13.02 9.04 -14.89
C VAL A 3 -11.74 8.30 -14.52
N ALA A 4 -10.67 9.03 -14.18
CA ALA A 4 -9.42 8.42 -13.77
C ALA A 4 -8.98 8.87 -12.37
N GLY A 5 -8.34 7.93 -11.67
CA GLY A 5 -7.54 8.22 -10.49
C GLY A 5 -6.09 7.83 -10.73
N VAL A 6 -5.15 8.73 -10.40
CA VAL A 6 -3.72 8.50 -10.55
C VAL A 6 -3.03 8.67 -9.21
N ASP A 7 -2.41 7.61 -8.70
CA ASP A 7 -1.69 7.59 -7.43
C ASP A 7 -0.19 7.42 -7.67
N ILE A 8 0.58 8.47 -7.41
CA ILE A 8 2.04 8.44 -7.53
C ILE A 8 2.66 8.21 -6.17
N GLY A 9 2.91 6.95 -5.87
CA GLY A 9 3.68 6.56 -4.68
C GLY A 9 5.19 6.70 -4.92
N SER A 10 5.97 6.52 -3.85
CA SER A 10 7.44 6.60 -3.90
C SER A 10 8.11 5.45 -4.66
N VAL A 11 7.44 4.30 -4.79
CA VAL A 11 7.97 3.09 -5.45
C VAL A 11 7.19 2.77 -6.71
N ALA A 12 5.86 2.91 -6.69
CA ALA A 12 5.00 2.60 -7.82
C ALA A 12 4.03 3.74 -8.13
N ALA A 13 3.82 4.01 -9.42
CA ALA A 13 2.76 4.83 -9.97
C ALA A 13 1.59 3.92 -10.38
N LYS A 14 0.38 4.28 -10.03
CA LYS A 14 -0.82 3.50 -10.29
C LYS A 14 -1.86 4.40 -10.92
N ALA A 15 -2.63 3.83 -11.86
CA ALA A 15 -3.76 4.52 -12.45
C ALA A 15 -4.93 3.56 -12.63
N VAL A 16 -6.14 4.09 -12.53
CA VAL A 16 -7.37 3.36 -12.84
C VAL A 16 -8.26 4.21 -13.72
N ILE A 17 -8.97 3.52 -14.63
CA ILE A 17 -10.12 4.06 -15.35
C ILE A 17 -11.36 3.44 -14.72
N PHE A 18 -12.26 4.29 -14.26
CA PHE A 18 -13.45 3.91 -13.50
C PHE A 18 -14.72 4.44 -14.17
N ASP A 19 -15.73 3.59 -14.28
CA ASP A 19 -17.05 4.01 -14.74
C ASP A 19 -17.95 4.28 -13.53
N PRO A 20 -18.35 5.56 -13.31
CA PRO A 20 -19.23 5.91 -12.21
C PRO A 20 -20.64 5.32 -12.30
N GLN A 21 -21.13 4.98 -13.52
CA GLN A 21 -22.47 4.44 -13.72
C GLN A 21 -22.56 2.98 -13.30
N SER A 22 -21.67 2.14 -13.84
CA SER A 22 -21.57 0.72 -13.47
C SER A 22 -20.82 0.49 -12.16
N ARG A 23 -20.14 1.51 -11.63
CA ARG A 23 -19.27 1.46 -10.44
C ARG A 23 -18.16 0.41 -10.55
N SER A 24 -17.63 0.23 -11.76
CA SER A 24 -16.62 -0.78 -12.05
C SER A 24 -15.30 -0.20 -12.58
N LEU A 25 -14.21 -0.93 -12.37
CA LEU A 25 -12.94 -0.66 -13.02
C LEU A 25 -13.00 -1.11 -14.47
N LEU A 26 -12.69 -0.20 -15.39
CA LEU A 26 -12.58 -0.49 -16.83
C LEU A 26 -11.14 -0.81 -17.22
N GLY A 27 -10.17 -0.20 -16.54
CA GLY A 27 -8.75 -0.45 -16.77
C GLY A 27 -7.89 -0.02 -15.59
N LYS A 28 -6.71 -0.59 -15.49
CA LYS A 28 -5.78 -0.38 -14.40
C LYS A 28 -4.33 -0.52 -14.84
N ALA A 29 -3.43 0.15 -14.14
CA ALA A 29 -1.99 -0.03 -14.32
C ALA A 29 -1.24 0.19 -13.00
N VAL A 30 -0.15 -0.57 -12.83
CA VAL A 30 0.85 -0.39 -11.76
C VAL A 30 2.22 -0.45 -12.42
N LEU A 31 2.97 0.64 -12.35
CA LEU A 31 4.29 0.79 -12.96
C LEU A 31 5.30 1.32 -11.92
N PRO A 32 6.60 1.05 -12.06
CA PRO A 32 7.60 1.69 -11.23
C PRO A 32 7.56 3.22 -11.35
N THR A 33 7.65 3.94 -10.24
CA THR A 33 7.71 5.42 -10.26
C THR A 33 9.05 5.91 -10.82
N GLY A 34 10.15 5.22 -10.51
CA GLY A 34 11.49 5.67 -10.90
C GLY A 34 11.82 7.04 -10.28
N TRP A 35 12.60 7.82 -11.01
CA TRP A 35 13.06 9.15 -10.58
C TRP A 35 12.16 10.31 -11.06
N ASN A 36 11.31 10.07 -12.08
CA ASN A 36 10.45 11.08 -12.69
C ASN A 36 8.97 10.78 -12.43
N ALA A 37 8.44 11.34 -11.35
CA ALA A 37 7.06 11.14 -10.90
C ALA A 37 6.02 11.55 -11.95
N ARG A 38 6.27 12.65 -12.69
CA ARG A 38 5.39 13.12 -13.76
C ARG A 38 5.27 12.10 -14.89
N GLU A 39 6.40 11.69 -15.43
CA GLU A 39 6.46 10.72 -16.53
C GLU A 39 5.84 9.36 -16.13
N ALA A 40 6.11 8.93 -14.88
CA ALA A 40 5.51 7.72 -14.33
C ALA A 40 3.98 7.80 -14.26
N GLY A 41 3.44 8.97 -13.87
CA GLY A 41 2.00 9.24 -13.85
C GLY A 41 1.38 9.22 -15.24
N GLU A 42 2.02 9.89 -16.20
CA GLU A 42 1.59 9.91 -17.63
C GLU A 42 1.58 8.49 -18.21
N LYS A 43 2.63 7.69 -17.98
CA LYS A 43 2.73 6.29 -18.42
C LYS A 43 1.69 5.40 -17.76
N ALA A 44 1.47 5.55 -16.45
CA ALA A 44 0.49 4.76 -15.72
C ALA A 44 -0.94 5.05 -16.22
N LEU A 45 -1.27 6.33 -16.44
CA LEU A 45 -2.55 6.72 -17.00
C LEU A 45 -2.75 6.17 -18.42
N ALA A 46 -1.75 6.31 -19.30
CA ALA A 46 -1.80 5.78 -20.65
C ALA A 46 -1.98 4.25 -20.67
N ALA A 47 -1.27 3.53 -19.80
CA ALA A 47 -1.40 2.08 -19.67
C ALA A 47 -2.79 1.67 -19.16
N ALA A 48 -3.36 2.40 -18.20
CA ALA A 48 -4.72 2.14 -17.71
C ALA A 48 -5.79 2.43 -18.78
N CYS A 49 -5.60 3.48 -19.60
CA CYS A 49 -6.46 3.75 -20.74
C CYS A 49 -6.38 2.61 -21.78
N ALA A 50 -5.19 2.11 -22.07
CA ALA A 50 -5.00 0.98 -23.00
C ALA A 50 -5.66 -0.30 -22.46
N ASP A 51 -5.50 -0.61 -21.19
CA ASP A 51 -6.17 -1.74 -20.51
C ASP A 51 -7.71 -1.61 -20.55
N ALA A 52 -8.22 -0.38 -20.55
CA ALA A 52 -9.65 -0.05 -20.71
C ALA A 52 -10.12 -0.10 -22.20
N GLY A 53 -9.35 -0.65 -23.12
CA GLY A 53 -9.70 -0.68 -24.55
C GLY A 53 -9.58 0.67 -25.25
N GLY A 54 -8.71 1.57 -24.77
CA GLY A 54 -8.49 2.91 -25.36
C GLY A 54 -9.44 3.99 -24.84
N ILE A 55 -10.22 3.69 -23.79
CA ILE A 55 -11.15 4.65 -23.20
C ILE A 55 -10.37 5.77 -22.49
N ALA A 56 -10.66 7.02 -22.90
CA ALA A 56 -10.12 8.20 -22.23
C ALA A 56 -11.01 8.63 -21.04
N ALA A 57 -10.38 9.11 -19.99
CA ALA A 57 -11.08 9.67 -18.85
C ALA A 57 -11.54 11.12 -19.12
N SER A 58 -12.75 11.45 -18.69
CA SER A 58 -13.31 12.81 -18.78
C SER A 58 -12.81 13.73 -17.67
N ARG A 59 -12.37 13.16 -16.55
CA ARG A 59 -11.82 13.84 -15.38
C ARG A 59 -10.74 12.99 -14.74
N ILE A 60 -9.72 13.66 -14.22
CA ILE A 60 -8.54 13.01 -13.61
C ILE A 60 -8.29 13.62 -12.23
N VAL A 61 -8.25 12.78 -11.19
CA VAL A 61 -7.79 13.20 -9.85
C VAL A 61 -6.47 12.52 -9.54
N GLY A 62 -5.49 13.34 -9.14
CA GLY A 62 -4.17 12.90 -8.72
C GLY A 62 -4.06 12.75 -7.21
N THR A 63 -3.29 11.75 -6.74
CA THR A 63 -2.99 11.50 -5.34
C THR A 63 -1.59 10.91 -5.15
N GLY A 64 -1.23 10.57 -3.92
CA GLY A 64 0.05 9.98 -3.57
C GLY A 64 1.12 11.02 -3.23
N TYR A 65 2.32 10.53 -2.89
CA TYR A 65 3.47 11.36 -2.54
C TYR A 65 3.86 12.32 -3.67
N GLY A 66 3.86 11.83 -4.92
CA GLY A 66 4.20 12.61 -6.12
C GLY A 66 3.06 13.43 -6.73
N ARG A 67 1.90 13.56 -6.07
CA ARG A 67 0.70 14.22 -6.62
C ARG A 67 0.91 15.65 -7.13
N ILE A 68 1.86 16.38 -6.54
CA ILE A 68 2.19 17.75 -6.96
C ILE A 68 2.83 17.82 -8.36
N SER A 69 3.31 16.68 -8.86
CA SER A 69 3.96 16.57 -10.18
C SER A 69 3.00 16.12 -11.29
N LEU A 70 1.68 16.26 -11.10
CA LEU A 70 0.65 15.84 -12.05
C LEU A 70 -0.08 17.03 -12.67
N PRO A 71 0.53 17.75 -13.63
CA PRO A 71 -0.07 18.95 -14.25
C PRO A 71 -1.30 18.63 -15.10
N PHE A 72 -1.52 17.37 -15.46
CA PHE A 72 -2.65 16.89 -16.24
C PHE A 72 -3.86 16.50 -15.38
N ALA A 73 -3.73 16.52 -14.04
CA ALA A 73 -4.84 16.22 -13.15
C ALA A 73 -5.72 17.47 -12.95
N ASP A 74 -7.04 17.30 -13.08
CA ASP A 74 -8.02 18.36 -12.82
C ASP A 74 -8.01 18.79 -11.35
N LYS A 75 -7.67 17.87 -10.45
CA LYS A 75 -7.57 18.10 -9.01
C LYS A 75 -6.54 17.16 -8.38
N VAL A 76 -5.88 17.62 -7.32
CA VAL A 76 -5.05 16.77 -6.46
C VAL A 76 -5.64 16.66 -5.08
N VAL A 77 -5.61 15.45 -4.50
CA VAL A 77 -6.18 15.13 -3.19
C VAL A 77 -5.15 14.32 -2.41
N THR A 78 -5.17 14.42 -1.08
CA THR A 78 -4.25 13.64 -0.24
C THR A 78 -4.52 12.15 -0.36
N GLU A 79 -3.47 11.35 -0.29
CA GLU A 79 -3.57 9.88 -0.34
C GLU A 79 -4.39 9.33 0.83
N ILE A 80 -4.36 9.98 2.00
CA ILE A 80 -5.14 9.61 3.17
C ILE A 80 -6.64 9.63 2.83
N THR A 81 -7.11 10.72 2.21
CA THR A 81 -8.50 10.86 1.77
C THR A 81 -8.87 9.83 0.69
N CYS A 82 -7.96 9.59 -0.25
CA CYS A 82 -8.20 8.65 -1.34
C CYS A 82 -8.24 7.20 -0.83
N HIS A 83 -7.33 6.78 0.05
CA HIS A 83 -7.35 5.45 0.65
C HIS A 83 -8.64 5.22 1.46
N ALA A 84 -9.07 6.21 2.27
CA ALA A 84 -10.33 6.14 3.02
C ALA A 84 -11.53 5.93 2.08
N ARG A 85 -11.66 6.74 1.03
CA ARG A 85 -12.74 6.64 0.03
C ARG A 85 -12.72 5.31 -0.72
N GLY A 86 -11.54 4.88 -1.17
CA GLY A 86 -11.37 3.64 -1.91
C GLY A 86 -11.68 2.41 -1.06
N ALA A 87 -11.20 2.36 0.18
CA ALA A 87 -11.42 1.24 1.09
C ALA A 87 -12.92 1.08 1.46
N VAL A 88 -13.60 2.16 1.82
CA VAL A 88 -15.04 2.12 2.15
C VAL A 88 -15.89 1.78 0.91
N HIS A 89 -15.47 2.18 -0.29
CA HIS A 89 -16.15 1.77 -1.53
C HIS A 89 -16.08 0.26 -1.75
N LEU A 90 -14.90 -0.34 -1.51
CA LEU A 90 -14.65 -1.77 -1.71
C LEU A 90 -15.22 -2.62 -0.58
N PHE A 91 -15.15 -2.12 0.66
CA PHE A 91 -15.68 -2.76 1.85
C PHE A 91 -16.46 -1.74 2.68
N PRO A 92 -17.80 -1.67 2.53
CA PRO A 92 -18.63 -0.66 3.19
C PRO A 92 -18.57 -0.69 4.73
N GLY A 93 -18.17 -1.82 5.33
CA GLY A 93 -17.95 -1.97 6.77
C GLY A 93 -16.63 -1.39 7.29
N THR A 94 -15.75 -0.90 6.40
CA THR A 94 -14.43 -0.36 6.77
C THR A 94 -14.56 0.82 7.72
N GLY A 95 -14.03 0.66 8.91
CA GLY A 95 -13.87 1.75 9.89
C GLY A 95 -12.41 2.15 10.08
N VAL A 96 -11.47 1.26 9.69
CA VAL A 96 -10.03 1.52 9.76
C VAL A 96 -9.34 1.01 8.51
N VAL A 97 -8.53 1.86 7.89
CA VAL A 97 -7.62 1.47 6.80
C VAL A 97 -6.21 1.38 7.35
N LEU A 98 -5.56 0.26 7.09
CA LEU A 98 -4.15 0.02 7.35
C LEU A 98 -3.43 0.05 6.01
N ASP A 99 -2.54 1.01 5.80
CA ASP A 99 -1.80 1.12 4.55
C ASP A 99 -0.30 0.98 4.81
N ILE A 100 0.37 0.08 4.10
CA ILE A 100 1.82 -0.04 4.10
C ILE A 100 2.34 0.23 2.70
N GLY A 101 2.81 1.45 2.53
CA GLY A 101 3.43 1.94 1.31
C GLY A 101 4.92 1.60 1.19
N GLY A 102 5.56 2.17 0.17
CA GLY A 102 6.99 2.02 -0.06
C GLY A 102 7.86 2.71 0.98
N GLN A 103 7.47 3.92 1.43
CA GLN A 103 8.27 4.75 2.36
C GLN A 103 7.54 5.09 3.65
N ASP A 104 6.28 4.84 3.75
CA ASP A 104 5.44 5.18 4.89
C ASP A 104 4.46 4.05 5.24
N SER A 105 3.88 4.15 6.41
CA SER A 105 2.76 3.33 6.82
C SER A 105 1.73 4.21 7.52
N LYS A 106 0.44 3.91 7.32
CA LYS A 106 -0.67 4.73 7.79
C LYS A 106 -1.75 3.88 8.44
N VAL A 107 -2.37 4.45 9.45
CA VAL A 107 -3.64 3.99 10.01
C VAL A 107 -4.63 5.14 9.87
N ILE A 108 -5.76 4.89 9.21
CA ILE A 108 -6.75 5.91 8.88
C ILE A 108 -8.09 5.45 9.44
N SER A 109 -8.67 6.21 10.37
CA SER A 109 -10.03 6.03 10.85
C SER A 109 -11.02 6.70 9.89
N THR A 110 -12.07 5.97 9.50
CA THR A 110 -13.03 6.41 8.49
C THR A 110 -14.45 6.42 9.04
N ALA A 111 -15.25 7.37 8.57
CA ALA A 111 -16.70 7.30 8.68
C ALA A 111 -17.29 6.39 7.57
N SER A 112 -18.54 6.00 7.71
CA SER A 112 -19.25 5.14 6.75
C SER A 112 -19.38 5.72 5.34
N ASP A 113 -19.26 7.04 5.19
CA ASP A 113 -19.23 7.73 3.89
C ASP A 113 -17.82 7.78 3.27
N GLY A 114 -16.79 7.22 3.95
CA GLY A 114 -15.38 7.25 3.56
C GLY A 114 -14.70 8.59 3.83
N SER A 115 -15.28 9.48 4.65
CA SER A 115 -14.57 10.65 5.15
C SER A 115 -13.58 10.25 6.25
N VAL A 116 -12.42 10.92 6.28
CA VAL A 116 -11.39 10.69 7.29
C VAL A 116 -11.81 11.32 8.60
N GLN A 117 -11.81 10.54 9.68
CA GLN A 117 -12.07 11.01 11.04
C GLN A 117 -10.76 11.34 11.77
N ASP A 118 -9.77 10.47 11.65
CA ASP A 118 -8.45 10.61 12.25
C ASP A 118 -7.43 9.79 11.47
N PHE A 119 -6.15 10.11 11.59
CA PHE A 119 -5.09 9.30 10.98
C PHE A 119 -3.77 9.43 11.73
N LEU A 120 -2.98 8.38 11.64
CA LEU A 120 -1.59 8.35 12.08
C LEU A 120 -0.73 7.85 10.94
N MET A 121 0.45 8.43 10.81
CA MET A 121 1.41 8.09 9.77
C MET A 121 2.80 7.93 10.36
N ASN A 122 3.52 6.90 9.90
CA ASN A 122 4.95 6.76 10.06
C ASN A 122 5.61 7.03 8.71
N ASP A 123 6.12 8.25 8.54
CA ASP A 123 6.83 8.71 7.34
C ASP A 123 8.32 9.00 7.59
N LYS A 124 8.78 8.79 8.81
CA LYS A 124 10.16 9.09 9.25
C LYS A 124 11.04 7.86 9.38
N CYS A 125 10.46 6.65 9.42
CA CYS A 125 11.20 5.43 9.69
C CYS A 125 10.90 4.36 8.65
N ALA A 126 11.88 3.97 7.85
CA ALA A 126 11.75 2.96 6.81
C ALA A 126 11.44 1.54 7.35
N ALA A 127 11.72 1.28 8.62
CA ALA A 127 11.62 -0.06 9.21
C ALA A 127 10.18 -0.61 9.37
N GLY A 128 9.16 0.15 9.06
CA GLY A 128 7.75 -0.30 9.03
C GLY A 128 7.14 -0.21 7.64
N THR A 129 7.94 -0.20 6.58
CA THR A 129 7.52 0.12 5.23
C THR A 129 8.06 -0.89 4.21
N GLY A 130 7.57 -0.82 2.97
CA GLY A 130 8.05 -1.66 1.88
C GLY A 130 9.54 -1.49 1.57
N ARG A 131 10.12 -0.33 1.87
CA ARG A 131 11.57 -0.09 1.67
C ARG A 131 12.43 -1.03 2.52
N PHE A 132 11.96 -1.41 3.70
CA PHE A 132 12.64 -2.39 4.53
C PHE A 132 12.71 -3.77 3.87
N LEU A 133 11.63 -4.17 3.17
CA LEU A 133 11.62 -5.43 2.41
C LEU A 133 12.51 -5.37 1.17
N LEU A 134 12.68 -4.21 0.53
CA LEU A 134 13.63 -4.07 -0.59
C LEU A 134 15.08 -4.27 -0.13
N VAL A 135 15.43 -3.78 1.07
CA VAL A 135 16.75 -4.04 1.67
C VAL A 135 16.91 -5.54 1.94
N LEU A 136 15.92 -6.18 2.56
CA LEU A 136 15.94 -7.62 2.83
C LEU A 136 16.05 -8.45 1.54
N SER A 137 15.29 -8.09 0.51
CA SER A 137 15.34 -8.68 -0.83
C SER A 137 16.76 -8.67 -1.40
N GLY A 138 17.43 -7.52 -1.34
CA GLY A 138 18.83 -7.39 -1.77
C GLY A 138 19.79 -8.28 -0.98
N ILE A 139 19.63 -8.38 0.34
CA ILE A 139 20.53 -9.17 1.21
C ILE A 139 20.33 -10.67 0.98
N LEU A 140 19.09 -11.12 0.87
CA LEU A 140 18.76 -12.53 0.72
C LEU A 140 18.78 -13.03 -0.73
N GLY A 141 18.92 -12.11 -1.72
CA GLY A 141 18.86 -12.46 -3.15
C GLY A 141 17.51 -13.03 -3.57
N MET A 142 16.42 -12.58 -2.95
CA MET A 142 15.05 -13.05 -3.19
C MET A 142 14.19 -11.92 -3.74
N GLU A 143 13.30 -12.21 -4.68
CA GLU A 143 12.24 -11.28 -5.08
C GLU A 143 11.21 -11.08 -3.96
N LEU A 144 10.46 -9.96 -3.97
CA LEU A 144 9.50 -9.66 -2.91
C LEU A 144 8.41 -10.74 -2.75
N ALA A 145 7.98 -11.37 -3.84
CA ALA A 145 7.02 -12.47 -3.81
C ALA A 145 7.62 -13.69 -3.09
N GLU A 146 8.88 -14.05 -3.43
CA GLU A 146 9.61 -15.15 -2.80
C GLU A 146 9.84 -14.92 -1.32
N LEU A 147 10.13 -13.66 -0.92
CA LEU A 147 10.22 -13.28 0.49
C LEU A 147 8.91 -13.55 1.24
N GLY A 148 7.77 -13.21 0.61
CA GLY A 148 6.45 -13.47 1.18
C GLY A 148 6.19 -14.96 1.41
N GLU A 149 6.54 -15.80 0.44
CA GLU A 149 6.42 -17.26 0.55
C GLU A 149 7.38 -17.83 1.59
N ALA A 150 8.64 -17.41 1.59
CA ALA A 150 9.66 -17.83 2.55
C ALA A 150 9.23 -17.47 3.98
N ALA A 151 8.77 -16.23 4.21
CA ALA A 151 8.27 -15.79 5.51
C ALA A 151 7.09 -16.63 6.00
N GLY A 152 6.20 -17.07 5.09
CA GLY A 152 5.06 -17.92 5.42
C GLY A 152 5.43 -19.34 5.88
N ARG A 153 6.65 -19.80 5.55
CA ARG A 153 7.17 -21.13 5.93
C ARG A 153 8.18 -21.08 7.07
N GLY A 154 8.77 -19.91 7.33
CA GLY A 154 9.82 -19.73 8.32
C GLY A 154 9.33 -19.66 9.75
N LYS A 155 10.20 -20.03 10.70
CA LYS A 155 10.03 -19.75 12.13
C LYS A 155 10.64 -18.40 12.42
N PRO A 156 9.88 -17.39 12.89
CA PRO A 156 10.39 -16.02 13.01
C PRO A 156 11.65 -15.91 13.86
N ALA A 157 12.78 -15.58 13.24
CA ALA A 157 14.00 -15.22 13.95
C ALA A 157 13.78 -13.95 14.79
N ALA A 158 14.44 -13.87 15.94
CA ALA A 158 14.42 -12.64 16.73
C ALA A 158 15.19 -11.55 16.00
N ILE A 159 14.49 -10.49 15.61
CA ILE A 159 15.08 -9.28 15.04
C ILE A 159 15.00 -8.20 16.09
N SER A 160 16.15 -7.75 16.59
CA SER A 160 16.26 -6.77 17.66
C SER A 160 16.40 -5.35 17.14
N SER A 161 17.03 -5.17 15.99
CA SER A 161 17.28 -3.86 15.39
C SER A 161 15.98 -3.24 14.85
N MET A 162 15.71 -2.04 15.37
CA MET A 162 14.53 -1.27 14.98
C MET A 162 14.79 -0.38 13.76
N CYS A 163 16.03 -0.15 13.38
CA CYS A 163 16.42 0.72 12.28
C CYS A 163 16.85 -0.11 11.06
N ALA A 164 16.35 0.26 9.88
CA ALA A 164 16.68 -0.41 8.62
C ALA A 164 18.19 -0.45 8.31
N VAL A 165 18.95 0.53 8.81
CA VAL A 165 20.42 0.57 8.63
C VAL A 165 21.11 -0.47 9.50
N PHE A 166 20.71 -0.61 10.76
CA PHE A 166 21.32 -1.57 11.68
C PHE A 166 20.85 -3.00 11.46
N VAL A 167 19.64 -3.17 10.93
CA VAL A 167 19.09 -4.50 10.67
C VAL A 167 19.89 -5.24 9.59
N GLU A 168 20.47 -4.55 8.63
CA GLU A 168 21.33 -5.17 7.61
C GLU A 168 22.49 -5.94 8.28
N THR A 169 23.20 -5.29 9.19
CA THR A 169 24.28 -5.94 9.96
C THR A 169 23.77 -7.11 10.79
N GLU A 170 22.60 -6.97 11.42
CA GLU A 170 21.98 -8.06 12.21
C GLU A 170 21.62 -9.25 11.32
N ILE A 171 21.03 -9.02 10.16
CA ILE A 171 20.66 -10.06 9.19
C ILE A 171 21.90 -10.81 8.69
N ILE A 172 22.96 -10.09 8.31
CA ILE A 172 24.24 -10.68 7.91
C ILE A 172 24.80 -11.55 9.04
N GLY A 173 24.74 -11.07 10.29
CA GLY A 173 25.15 -11.83 11.47
C GLY A 173 24.28 -13.08 11.71
N LEU A 174 22.99 -13.05 11.44
CA LEU A 174 22.10 -14.20 11.51
C LEU A 174 22.44 -15.26 10.44
N LEU A 175 22.66 -14.81 9.20
CA LEU A 175 23.10 -15.67 8.10
C LEU A 175 24.46 -16.35 8.41
N ALA A 176 25.41 -15.60 8.94
CA ALA A 176 26.72 -16.13 9.33
C ALA A 176 26.64 -17.21 10.44
N ARG A 177 25.60 -17.16 11.29
CA ARG A 177 25.31 -18.18 12.30
C ARG A 177 24.49 -19.34 11.78
N GLY A 178 24.17 -19.38 10.47
CA GLY A 178 23.41 -20.46 9.86
C GLY A 178 21.89 -20.35 10.05
N THR A 179 21.38 -19.19 10.44
CA THR A 179 19.90 -18.98 10.52
C THR A 179 19.29 -19.08 9.13
N PRO A 180 18.27 -19.93 8.92
CA PRO A 180 17.65 -20.07 7.61
C PRO A 180 17.09 -18.74 7.08
N PRO A 181 17.27 -18.41 5.79
CA PRO A 181 16.72 -17.19 5.18
C PRO A 181 15.20 -17.04 5.38
N ALA A 182 14.46 -18.16 5.36
CA ALA A 182 13.01 -18.16 5.62
C ALA A 182 12.67 -17.68 7.05
N ASP A 183 13.46 -18.06 8.05
CA ASP A 183 13.26 -17.65 9.44
C ASP A 183 13.57 -16.17 9.63
N ILE A 184 14.59 -15.65 8.92
CA ILE A 184 14.93 -14.24 8.89
C ILE A 184 13.80 -13.44 8.23
N ALA A 185 13.30 -13.88 7.09
CA ALA A 185 12.16 -13.25 6.41
C ALA A 185 10.91 -13.21 7.30
N ALA A 186 10.59 -14.32 7.98
CA ALA A 186 9.49 -14.39 8.94
C ALA A 186 9.67 -13.43 10.12
N GLY A 187 10.91 -13.29 10.64
CA GLY A 187 11.26 -12.35 11.72
C GLY A 187 11.05 -10.89 11.32
N VAL A 188 11.50 -10.52 10.11
CA VAL A 188 11.31 -9.17 9.55
C VAL A 188 9.83 -8.88 9.32
N PHE A 189 9.07 -9.79 8.73
CA PHE A 189 7.63 -9.64 8.54
C PHE A 189 6.92 -9.40 9.87
N ARG A 190 7.24 -10.19 10.89
CA ARG A 190 6.69 -10.01 12.25
C ARG A 190 7.06 -8.65 12.85
N SER A 191 8.28 -8.17 12.64
CA SER A 191 8.71 -6.84 13.08
C SER A 191 7.85 -5.73 12.45
N ILE A 192 7.59 -5.81 11.14
CA ILE A 192 6.73 -4.84 10.43
C ILE A 192 5.28 -4.90 10.96
N ALA A 193 4.72 -6.11 11.09
CA ALA A 193 3.34 -6.29 11.59
C ALA A 193 3.15 -5.75 13.02
N ARG A 194 4.13 -5.98 13.91
CA ARG A 194 4.13 -5.41 15.28
C ARG A 194 4.20 -3.90 15.30
N ARG A 195 4.92 -3.28 14.36
CA ARG A 195 4.95 -1.82 14.23
C ARG A 195 3.61 -1.27 13.78
N MET A 196 2.98 -1.92 12.79
CA MET A 196 1.64 -1.55 12.36
C MET A 196 0.64 -1.69 13.52
N ARG A 197 0.72 -2.77 14.31
CA ARG A 197 -0.08 -2.94 15.53
C ARG A 197 0.15 -1.80 16.52
N GLY A 198 1.41 -1.42 16.76
CA GLY A 198 1.75 -0.32 17.67
C GLY A 198 1.22 1.04 17.18
N LEU A 199 1.16 1.26 15.87
CA LEU A 199 0.56 2.45 15.28
C LEU A 199 -0.97 2.38 15.40
N ALA A 200 -1.57 1.25 15.07
CA ALA A 200 -3.02 1.01 15.13
C ALA A 200 -3.58 1.09 16.55
N ALA A 201 -2.83 0.68 17.57
CA ALA A 201 -3.24 0.77 18.97
C ALA A 201 -3.50 2.19 19.47
N ARG A 202 -3.09 3.21 18.73
CA ARG A 202 -3.29 4.63 19.06
C ARG A 202 -4.58 5.21 18.47
N ILE A 203 -5.27 4.45 17.62
CA ILE A 203 -6.59 4.79 17.05
C ILE A 203 -7.58 3.70 17.47
N PRO A 204 -8.78 4.04 17.93
CA PRO A 204 -9.80 3.03 18.21
C PRO A 204 -10.17 2.24 16.96
N LEU A 205 -9.96 0.92 16.97
CA LEU A 205 -10.35 0.02 15.90
C LEU A 205 -11.88 -0.16 15.96
N ARG A 206 -12.60 0.67 15.20
CA ARG A 206 -14.05 0.60 15.06
C ARG A 206 -14.41 0.11 13.66
N GLY A 207 -15.40 -0.76 13.53
CA GLY A 207 -15.75 -1.36 12.25
C GLY A 207 -14.72 -2.39 11.77
N GLU A 208 -14.72 -2.66 10.48
CA GLU A 208 -13.80 -3.59 9.85
C GLU A 208 -12.46 -2.93 9.54
N CYS A 209 -11.39 -3.73 9.57
CA CYS A 209 -10.06 -3.29 9.16
C CYS A 209 -9.82 -3.66 7.70
N THR A 210 -9.45 -2.71 6.85
CA THR A 210 -9.05 -2.95 5.45
C THR A 210 -7.57 -2.68 5.27
N PHE A 211 -6.83 -3.67 4.79
CA PHE A 211 -5.39 -3.60 4.56
C PHE A 211 -5.09 -3.30 3.08
N THR A 212 -4.27 -2.27 2.84
CA THR A 212 -3.94 -1.72 1.52
C THR A 212 -2.44 -1.54 1.36
N GLY A 213 -2.01 -1.17 0.16
CA GLY A 213 -0.61 -0.93 -0.17
C GLY A 213 0.13 -2.16 -0.72
N GLY A 214 1.44 -2.01 -0.91
CA GLY A 214 2.26 -3.03 -1.55
C GLY A 214 2.37 -4.33 -0.76
N LEU A 215 2.44 -4.25 0.57
CA LEU A 215 2.54 -5.44 1.42
C LEU A 215 1.25 -6.25 1.48
N ALA A 216 0.11 -5.65 1.20
CA ALA A 216 -1.17 -6.34 1.16
C ALA A 216 -1.28 -7.34 0.00
N THR A 217 -0.37 -7.31 -0.96
CA THR A 217 -0.26 -8.33 -2.02
C THR A 217 0.30 -9.66 -1.50
N SER A 218 0.87 -9.71 -0.29
CA SER A 218 1.39 -10.93 0.34
C SER A 218 0.34 -11.56 1.27
N PRO A 219 -0.22 -12.73 0.92
CA PRO A 219 -1.19 -13.42 1.78
C PRO A 219 -0.61 -13.83 3.14
N SER A 220 0.68 -14.19 3.18
CA SER A 220 1.36 -14.54 4.43
C SER A 220 1.49 -13.34 5.35
N PHE A 221 1.77 -12.13 4.81
CA PHE A 221 1.81 -10.91 5.60
C PHE A 221 0.43 -10.51 6.11
N SER A 222 -0.60 -10.57 5.27
CA SER A 222 -1.98 -10.23 5.66
C SER A 222 -2.49 -11.12 6.79
N ARG A 223 -2.18 -12.43 6.76
CA ARG A 223 -2.48 -13.38 7.84
C ARG A 223 -1.75 -12.99 9.13
N LEU A 224 -0.44 -12.77 9.03
CA LEU A 224 0.38 -12.36 10.18
C LEU A 224 -0.09 -11.03 10.78
N LEU A 225 -0.50 -10.08 9.95
CA LEU A 225 -1.03 -8.79 10.41
C LEU A 225 -2.35 -8.99 11.17
N SER A 226 -3.27 -9.84 10.68
CA SER A 226 -4.49 -10.20 11.41
C SER A 226 -4.20 -10.83 12.76
N GLU A 227 -3.23 -11.75 12.82
CA GLU A 227 -2.79 -12.39 14.07
C GLU A 227 -2.24 -11.37 15.08
N GLU A 228 -1.35 -10.48 14.63
CA GLU A 228 -0.74 -9.46 15.50
C GLU A 228 -1.76 -8.39 15.96
N LEU A 229 -2.76 -8.07 15.14
CA LEU A 229 -3.83 -7.14 15.51
C LEU A 229 -4.91 -7.78 16.39
N GLY A 230 -5.07 -9.10 16.33
CA GLY A 230 -6.16 -9.84 16.99
C GLY A 230 -7.53 -9.62 16.34
N VAL A 231 -7.57 -9.09 15.12
CA VAL A 231 -8.79 -8.88 14.33
C VAL A 231 -8.55 -9.26 12.86
N PRO A 232 -9.57 -9.74 12.14
CA PRO A 232 -9.43 -10.01 10.72
C PRO A 232 -9.20 -8.71 9.93
N VAL A 233 -8.43 -8.81 8.84
CA VAL A 233 -8.24 -7.72 7.89
C VAL A 233 -8.82 -8.11 6.53
N ASN A 234 -9.62 -7.21 5.95
CA ASN A 234 -10.09 -7.33 4.57
C ASN A 234 -8.95 -6.90 3.63
N VAL A 235 -8.68 -7.67 2.59
CA VAL A 235 -7.70 -7.33 1.57
C VAL A 235 -8.42 -7.23 0.23
N PRO A 236 -8.37 -6.08 -0.44
CA PRO A 236 -8.95 -5.94 -1.78
C PRO A 236 -8.25 -6.82 -2.81
N GLU A 237 -8.93 -7.16 -3.90
CA GLU A 237 -8.34 -7.89 -5.02
C GLU A 237 -7.10 -7.15 -5.60
N TYR A 238 -7.16 -5.81 -5.65
CA TYR A 238 -6.06 -4.96 -6.08
C TYR A 238 -5.65 -3.97 -4.96
N PRO A 239 -4.96 -4.43 -3.92
CA PRO A 239 -4.72 -3.61 -2.72
C PRO A 239 -3.83 -2.40 -2.96
N GLN A 240 -3.01 -2.43 -4.02
CA GLN A 240 -2.18 -1.29 -4.43
C GLN A 240 -2.97 -0.18 -5.13
N LEU A 241 -4.15 -0.48 -5.65
CA LEU A 241 -4.97 0.46 -6.43
C LEU A 241 -5.95 1.25 -5.59
N VAL A 242 -6.10 0.97 -4.29
CA VAL A 242 -7.13 1.58 -3.43
C VAL A 242 -7.04 3.10 -3.41
N GLY A 243 -5.83 3.66 -3.36
CA GLY A 243 -5.60 5.11 -3.47
C GLY A 243 -6.08 5.68 -4.81
N ALA A 244 -5.74 5.02 -5.92
CA ALA A 244 -6.18 5.43 -7.25
C ALA A 244 -7.70 5.27 -7.43
N ILE A 245 -8.30 4.19 -6.91
CA ILE A 245 -9.76 3.99 -6.89
C ILE A 245 -10.45 5.13 -6.14
N GLY A 246 -9.95 5.47 -4.95
CA GLY A 246 -10.48 6.58 -4.16
C GLY A 246 -10.37 7.93 -4.89
N ALA A 247 -9.26 8.17 -5.60
CA ALA A 247 -9.08 9.36 -6.44
C ALA A 247 -10.11 9.38 -7.59
N ALA A 248 -10.35 8.25 -8.27
CA ALA A 248 -11.35 8.14 -9.33
C ALA A 248 -12.79 8.37 -8.80
N LEU A 249 -13.11 7.88 -7.60
CA LEU A 249 -14.41 8.14 -6.94
C LEU A 249 -14.60 9.63 -6.64
N ILE A 250 -13.52 10.36 -6.35
CA ILE A 250 -13.57 11.81 -6.15
C ILE A 250 -13.70 12.50 -7.51
N ALA A 251 -13.01 12.04 -8.56
CA ALA A 251 -13.14 12.56 -9.92
C ALA A 251 -14.58 12.47 -10.45
N ALA A 252 -15.32 11.44 -10.07
CA ALA A 252 -16.73 11.25 -10.45
C ALA A 252 -17.70 12.29 -9.84
N ARG A 253 -17.22 13.10 -8.86
CA ARG A 253 -18.05 14.09 -8.13
C ARG A 253 -17.70 15.55 -8.45
N ILE A 254 -16.72 15.78 -9.28
CA ILE A 254 -16.31 17.10 -9.76
C ILE A 254 -16.65 17.28 -11.25
#